data_662c15af1e1f1c9004d042c00687e7be
#
_entry.id   662c15af1e1f1c9004d042c00687e7be
#
_cell.length_a   1.000
_cell.length_b   1.000
_cell.length_c   1.000
_cell.angle_alpha   90.00
_cell.angle_beta   90.00
_cell.angle_gamma   90.00
#
_symmetry.space_group_name_H-M   'P 1'
#
loop_
_entity.id
_entity.type
_entity.pdbx_description
1 polymer ?
#
loop_
_entity_poly.entity_id
_entity_poly.type
_entity_poly.pdbx_seq_one_letter_code
_entity_poly.pdbx_strand_id
1 'polypeptide(L)'
;TGVGAADGRTGRPTRHTARLLRHGLLAALLLFGATAAFQLSTILQDRADGMSRYVRIDAWAVGQLEYELQQFRSRLARHVAGDAQAPWALVAAQLNTVQATLPLLHRSEDYEQFRLFVDVDGTATDVGVALDRVNGLLTGRTGLAGDLATLSQVEAALAAPLIRLRQLMVDVATVRSDLQDGDL
;
A
#
# COMPACT_ATOMS: atom_id res chain seq x y z
N THR A 1 11.50 23.85 -86.17
CA THR A 1 10.62 23.06 -85.29
C THR A 1 11.34 21.78 -84.91
N GLY A 2 11.98 21.78 -83.81
CA GLY A 2 12.67 20.64 -83.24
C GLY A 2 12.08 20.27 -81.89
N VAL A 3 11.46 19.11 -81.83
CA VAL A 3 10.91 18.53 -80.61
C VAL A 3 12.02 17.77 -79.94
N GLY A 4 12.48 18.25 -78.76
CA GLY A 4 13.45 17.57 -77.91
C GLY A 4 12.79 16.43 -77.10
N ALA A 5 13.13 15.20 -77.42
CA ALA A 5 12.72 14.04 -76.66
C ALA A 5 13.47 14.02 -75.33
N ALA A 6 12.76 14.11 -74.19
CA ALA A 6 13.30 13.92 -72.87
C ALA A 6 13.53 12.43 -72.62
N ASP A 7 14.81 12.03 -72.58
CA ASP A 7 15.25 10.67 -72.32
C ASP A 7 15.12 10.37 -70.83
N GLY A 8 14.02 9.70 -70.47
CA GLY A 8 13.70 9.24 -69.10
C GLY A 8 14.54 8.02 -68.72
N ARG A 9 15.78 8.24 -68.29
CA ARG A 9 16.60 7.16 -67.70
C ARG A 9 16.10 6.81 -66.30
N THR A 10 15.15 5.88 -66.26
CA THR A 10 14.85 5.15 -65.00
C THR A 10 16.03 4.24 -64.66
N GLY A 11 16.92 4.76 -63.82
CA GLY A 11 18.06 3.99 -63.33
C GLY A 11 17.60 2.78 -62.53
N ARG A 12 17.67 1.58 -63.12
CA ARG A 12 17.48 0.32 -62.38
C ARG A 12 18.48 0.26 -61.25
N PRO A 13 18.04 0.04 -59.99
CA PRO A 13 18.97 -0.08 -58.86
C PRO A 13 19.93 -1.24 -59.11
N THR A 14 21.21 -0.96 -59.01
CA THR A 14 22.26 -1.98 -59.16
C THR A 14 22.10 -3.02 -58.04
N ARG A 15 22.43 -4.30 -58.31
CA ARG A 15 22.30 -5.39 -57.32
C ARG A 15 23.00 -5.10 -55.98
N HIS A 16 24.01 -4.23 -55.95
CA HIS A 16 24.70 -3.76 -54.72
C HIS A 16 23.82 -2.82 -53.87
N THR A 17 23.08 -1.89 -54.47
CA THR A 17 22.20 -0.97 -53.71
C THR A 17 21.02 -1.73 -53.11
N ALA A 18 20.47 -2.75 -53.76
CA ALA A 18 19.42 -3.59 -53.23
C ALA A 18 19.87 -4.42 -52.02
N ARG A 19 21.15 -4.91 -52.01
CA ARG A 19 21.73 -5.64 -50.86
C ARG A 19 21.95 -4.70 -49.67
N LEU A 20 22.48 -3.50 -49.88
CA LEU A 20 22.69 -2.50 -48.84
C LEU A 20 21.35 -2.05 -48.20
N LEU A 21 20.32 -1.81 -49.01
CA LEU A 21 18.96 -1.49 -48.52
C LEU A 21 18.36 -2.62 -47.65
N ARG A 22 18.54 -3.88 -48.08
CA ARG A 22 18.03 -5.03 -47.31
C ARG A 22 18.73 -5.18 -45.96
N HIS A 23 20.06 -4.98 -45.90
CA HIS A 23 20.80 -5.06 -44.64
C HIS A 23 20.51 -3.85 -43.75
N GLY A 24 20.33 -2.65 -44.30
CA GLY A 24 19.90 -1.48 -43.55
C GLY A 24 18.48 -1.63 -42.94
N LEU A 25 17.58 -2.23 -43.70
CA LEU A 25 16.19 -2.50 -43.20
C LEU A 25 16.21 -3.56 -42.08
N LEU A 26 17.01 -4.61 -42.23
CA LEU A 26 17.14 -5.63 -41.18
C LEU A 26 17.76 -5.07 -39.89
N ALA A 27 18.81 -4.23 -40.04
CA ALA A 27 19.42 -3.57 -38.89
C ALA A 27 18.46 -2.61 -38.18
N ALA A 28 17.68 -1.84 -38.94
CA ALA A 28 16.65 -0.95 -38.38
C ALA A 28 15.53 -1.73 -37.65
N LEU A 29 15.08 -2.85 -38.20
CA LEU A 29 14.10 -3.74 -37.58
C LEU A 29 14.61 -4.35 -36.27
N LEU A 30 15.88 -4.79 -36.24
CA LEU A 30 16.50 -5.33 -35.03
C LEU A 30 16.68 -4.26 -33.96
N LEU A 31 17.08 -3.05 -34.32
CA LEU A 31 17.19 -1.91 -33.39
C LEU A 31 15.82 -1.52 -32.83
N PHE A 32 14.79 -1.47 -33.66
CA PHE A 32 13.45 -1.15 -33.22
C PHE A 32 12.88 -2.24 -32.30
N GLY A 33 13.09 -3.52 -32.63
CA GLY A 33 12.69 -4.65 -31.79
C GLY A 33 13.40 -4.65 -30.45
N ALA A 34 14.70 -4.35 -30.42
CA ALA A 34 15.48 -4.28 -29.17
C ALA A 34 15.02 -3.11 -28.28
N THR A 35 14.77 -1.92 -28.86
CA THR A 35 14.25 -0.77 -28.12
C THR A 35 12.82 -1.01 -27.59
N ALA A 36 11.96 -1.62 -28.37
CA ALA A 36 10.61 -1.97 -27.92
C ALA A 36 10.64 -3.02 -26.79
N ALA A 37 11.47 -4.05 -26.88
CA ALA A 37 11.65 -5.04 -25.84
C ALA A 37 12.22 -4.43 -24.56
N PHE A 38 13.18 -3.51 -24.67
CA PHE A 38 13.74 -2.79 -23.53
C PHE A 38 12.70 -1.91 -22.84
N GLN A 39 11.92 -1.14 -23.60
CA GLN A 39 10.85 -0.31 -23.04
C GLN A 39 9.75 -1.14 -22.38
N LEU A 40 9.39 -2.28 -22.98
CA LEU A 40 8.41 -3.19 -22.37
C LEU A 40 8.95 -3.76 -21.06
N SER A 41 10.21 -4.14 -21.00
CA SER A 41 10.82 -4.66 -19.76
C SER A 41 10.91 -3.60 -18.67
N THR A 42 11.22 -2.35 -18.99
CA THR A 42 11.22 -1.25 -18.01
C THR A 42 9.82 -0.95 -17.47
N ILE A 43 8.80 -0.94 -18.34
CA ILE A 43 7.40 -0.74 -17.93
C ILE A 43 6.92 -1.89 -17.00
N LEU A 44 7.30 -3.13 -17.31
CA LEU A 44 6.96 -4.29 -16.48
C LEU A 44 7.70 -4.26 -15.13
N GLN A 45 8.97 -3.86 -15.12
CA GLN A 45 9.74 -3.68 -13.88
C GLN A 45 9.18 -2.52 -13.03
N ASP A 46 8.87 -1.37 -13.63
CA ASP A 46 8.27 -0.25 -12.91
C ASP A 46 6.91 -0.60 -12.30
N ARG A 47 6.10 -1.42 -12.99
CA ARG A 47 4.84 -1.92 -12.43
C ARG A 47 5.05 -2.89 -11.28
N ALA A 48 5.99 -3.82 -11.40
CA ALA A 48 6.32 -4.76 -10.33
C ALA A 48 6.91 -4.05 -9.10
N ASP A 49 7.81 -3.09 -9.30
CA ASP A 49 8.40 -2.28 -8.23
C ASP A 49 7.38 -1.31 -7.60
N GLY A 50 6.48 -0.74 -8.40
CA GLY A 50 5.36 0.05 -7.92
C GLY A 50 4.49 -0.78 -6.99
N MET A 51 3.99 -1.93 -7.43
CA MET A 51 3.15 -2.83 -6.64
C MET A 51 3.79 -3.26 -5.32
N SER A 52 5.10 -3.60 -5.34
CA SER A 52 5.81 -4.00 -4.12
C SER A 52 5.99 -2.86 -3.10
N ARG A 53 6.10 -1.61 -3.55
CA ARG A 53 6.17 -0.43 -2.66
C ARG A 53 4.82 -0.14 -2.01
N TYR A 54 3.73 -0.22 -2.76
CA TYR A 54 2.37 0.03 -2.28
C TYR A 54 1.99 -0.98 -1.19
N VAL A 55 2.14 -2.26 -1.43
CA VAL A 55 1.86 -3.31 -0.43
C VAL A 55 2.68 -3.13 0.85
N ARG A 56 3.89 -2.59 0.77
CA ARG A 56 4.73 -2.36 1.95
C ARG A 56 4.19 -1.23 2.84
N ILE A 57 3.61 -0.18 2.24
CA ILE A 57 3.04 0.96 2.98
C ILE A 57 1.78 0.53 3.71
N ASP A 58 0.93 -0.28 3.09
CA ASP A 58 -0.35 -0.71 3.66
C ASP A 58 -0.19 -1.69 4.82
N ALA A 59 0.65 -2.71 4.68
CA ALA A 59 1.00 -3.60 5.77
C ALA A 59 1.65 -2.84 6.94
N TRP A 60 2.43 -1.79 6.64
CA TRP A 60 3.02 -0.94 7.66
C TRP A 60 1.95 -0.14 8.43
N ALA A 61 0.98 0.47 7.76
CA ALA A 61 -0.07 1.28 8.41
C ALA A 61 -0.94 0.43 9.36
N VAL A 62 -1.32 -0.78 8.93
CA VAL A 62 -2.07 -1.73 9.77
C VAL A 62 -1.23 -2.17 10.96
N GLY A 63 0.02 -2.55 10.73
CA GLY A 63 0.97 -2.95 11.79
C GLY A 63 1.26 -1.81 12.78
N GLN A 64 1.39 -0.57 12.27
CA GLN A 64 1.58 0.61 13.12
C GLN A 64 0.35 0.85 13.99
N LEU A 65 -0.86 0.77 13.45
CA LEU A 65 -2.09 0.94 14.23
C LEU A 65 -2.23 -0.15 15.30
N GLU A 66 -1.95 -1.42 14.97
CA GLU A 66 -1.95 -2.50 15.97
C GLU A 66 -0.93 -2.23 17.07
N TYR A 67 0.30 -1.83 16.72
CA TYR A 67 1.34 -1.49 17.67
C TYR A 67 0.91 -0.37 18.62
N GLU A 68 0.36 0.73 18.10
CA GLU A 68 -0.10 1.86 18.91
C GLU A 68 -1.27 1.46 19.84
N LEU A 69 -2.19 0.62 19.39
CA LEU A 69 -3.27 0.06 20.21
C LEU A 69 -2.71 -0.83 21.34
N GLN A 70 -1.73 -1.67 21.08
CA GLN A 70 -1.08 -2.49 22.10
C GLN A 70 -0.33 -1.62 23.12
N GLN A 71 0.35 -0.57 22.67
CA GLN A 71 1.00 0.40 23.55
C GLN A 71 -0.01 1.12 24.45
N PHE A 72 -1.15 1.54 23.87
CA PHE A 72 -2.23 2.15 24.63
C PHE A 72 -2.75 1.22 25.73
N ARG A 73 -3.07 -0.03 25.39
CA ARG A 73 -3.55 -1.03 26.35
C ARG A 73 -2.53 -1.27 27.47
N SER A 74 -1.28 -1.45 27.12
CA SER A 74 -0.20 -1.66 28.08
C SER A 74 -0.05 -0.48 29.05
N ARG A 75 -0.06 0.75 28.53
CA ARG A 75 0.03 1.97 29.36
C ARG A 75 -1.18 2.14 30.26
N LEU A 76 -2.38 1.88 29.74
CA LEU A 76 -3.62 1.94 30.53
C LEU A 76 -3.58 0.91 31.67
N ALA A 77 -3.23 -0.35 31.39
CA ALA A 77 -3.12 -1.40 32.40
C ALA A 77 -2.11 -1.05 33.49
N ARG A 78 -0.94 -0.53 33.13
CA ARG A 78 0.09 -0.07 34.06
C ARG A 78 -0.40 1.11 34.90
N HIS A 79 -1.12 2.07 34.29
CA HIS A 79 -1.71 3.19 35.01
C HIS A 79 -2.73 2.73 36.05
N VAL A 80 -3.65 1.80 35.67
CA VAL A 80 -4.64 1.24 36.58
C VAL A 80 -3.99 0.46 37.72
N ALA A 81 -2.86 -0.21 37.46
CA ALA A 81 -2.05 -0.89 38.47
C ALA A 81 -1.30 0.07 39.41
N GLY A 82 -1.36 1.39 39.18
CA GLY A 82 -0.68 2.37 40.02
C GLY A 82 0.79 2.59 39.69
N ASP A 83 1.25 2.20 38.50
CA ASP A 83 2.63 2.39 38.06
C ASP A 83 2.93 3.91 37.86
N ALA A 84 3.84 4.44 38.68
CA ALA A 84 4.26 5.84 38.61
C ALA A 84 4.89 6.23 37.26
N GLN A 85 5.42 5.26 36.50
CA GLN A 85 5.98 5.48 35.16
C GLN A 85 4.93 5.52 34.05
N ALA A 86 3.67 5.24 34.37
CA ALA A 86 2.54 5.34 33.46
C ALA A 86 1.50 6.39 33.93
N PRO A 87 1.85 7.68 34.02
CA PRO A 87 0.91 8.72 34.43
C PRO A 87 -0.21 8.86 33.43
N TRP A 88 -1.40 9.32 33.87
CA TRP A 88 -2.59 9.52 33.03
C TRP A 88 -2.31 10.30 31.75
N ALA A 89 -1.47 11.34 31.82
CA ALA A 89 -1.10 12.14 30.65
C ALA A 89 -0.48 11.30 29.53
N LEU A 90 0.33 10.29 29.85
CA LEU A 90 0.89 9.38 28.83
C LEU A 90 -0.15 8.41 28.24
N VAL A 91 -1.15 8.00 29.03
CA VAL A 91 -2.27 7.19 28.52
C VAL A 91 -3.11 8.00 27.55
N ALA A 92 -3.48 9.25 27.93
CA ALA A 92 -4.23 10.14 27.07
C ALA A 92 -3.48 10.51 25.78
N ALA A 93 -2.18 10.80 25.88
CA ALA A 93 -1.34 11.07 24.71
C ALA A 93 -1.28 9.87 23.76
N GLN A 94 -1.19 8.65 24.30
CA GLN A 94 -1.18 7.43 23.50
C GLN A 94 -2.51 7.21 22.78
N LEU A 95 -3.64 7.46 23.44
CA LEU A 95 -4.96 7.37 22.79
C LEU A 95 -5.06 8.36 21.63
N ASN A 96 -4.58 9.58 21.81
CA ASN A 96 -4.54 10.58 20.72
C ASN A 96 -3.65 10.11 19.55
N THR A 97 -2.52 9.45 19.83
CA THR A 97 -1.66 8.86 18.79
C THR A 97 -2.42 7.79 18.00
N VAL A 98 -3.12 6.88 18.67
CA VAL A 98 -3.95 5.86 18.01
C VAL A 98 -5.01 6.50 17.11
N GLN A 99 -5.72 7.51 17.62
CA GLN A 99 -6.74 8.23 16.85
C GLN A 99 -6.15 8.96 15.63
N ALA A 100 -4.95 9.51 15.74
CA ALA A 100 -4.25 10.16 14.64
C ALA A 100 -3.71 9.16 13.59
N THR A 101 -3.46 7.92 13.98
CA THR A 101 -2.97 6.86 13.08
C THR A 101 -4.11 6.23 12.27
N LEU A 102 -5.33 6.17 12.82
CA LEU A 102 -6.48 5.55 12.15
C LEU A 102 -6.77 6.11 10.74
N PRO A 103 -6.75 7.45 10.49
CA PRO A 103 -6.97 7.99 9.15
C PRO A 103 -5.94 7.56 8.10
N LEU A 104 -4.77 7.06 8.51
CA LEU A 104 -3.76 6.55 7.58
C LEU A 104 -4.26 5.30 6.84
N LEU A 105 -5.18 4.53 7.43
CA LEU A 105 -5.83 3.40 6.79
C LEU A 105 -6.80 3.83 5.65
N HIS A 106 -7.31 5.05 5.66
CA HIS A 106 -8.27 5.55 4.66
C HIS A 106 -7.64 6.38 3.54
N ARG A 107 -6.42 6.91 3.74
CA ARG A 107 -5.83 7.96 2.88
C ARG A 107 -5.03 7.46 1.69
N SER A 108 -4.76 6.18 1.57
CA SER A 108 -3.93 5.67 0.49
C SER A 108 -4.81 5.46 -0.75
N GLU A 109 -4.53 6.17 -1.84
CA GLU A 109 -5.10 5.92 -3.18
C GLU A 109 -4.79 4.50 -3.64
N ASP A 110 -3.79 3.89 -3.06
CA ASP A 110 -3.31 2.54 -3.34
C ASP A 110 -4.25 1.46 -2.79
N TYR A 111 -5.14 1.82 -1.82
CA TYR A 111 -6.14 0.91 -1.26
C TYR A 111 -7.22 0.46 -2.24
N GLU A 112 -7.46 1.18 -3.34
CA GLU A 112 -8.54 0.82 -4.26
C GLU A 112 -8.36 -0.59 -4.84
N GLN A 113 -7.12 -1.01 -5.08
CA GLN A 113 -6.84 -2.36 -5.57
C GLN A 113 -6.99 -3.43 -4.47
N PHE A 114 -6.58 -3.11 -3.22
CA PHE A 114 -6.72 -4.04 -2.09
C PHE A 114 -8.15 -4.14 -1.57
N ARG A 115 -8.95 -3.08 -1.66
CA ARG A 115 -10.38 -3.08 -1.30
C ARG A 115 -11.18 -4.14 -2.04
N LEU A 116 -10.71 -4.59 -3.20
CA LEU A 116 -11.34 -5.69 -3.95
C LEU A 116 -11.11 -7.06 -3.30
N PHE A 117 -10.07 -7.21 -2.50
CA PHE A 117 -9.64 -8.49 -1.95
C PHE A 117 -9.74 -8.55 -0.42
N VAL A 118 -9.68 -7.40 0.26
CA VAL A 118 -9.60 -7.32 1.73
C VAL A 118 -10.48 -6.19 2.26
N ASP A 119 -11.25 -6.46 3.32
CA ASP A 119 -12.17 -5.49 3.95
C ASP A 119 -11.42 -4.51 4.88
N VAL A 120 -10.66 -3.60 4.28
CA VAL A 120 -9.92 -2.56 5.00
C VAL A 120 -10.88 -1.54 5.61
N ASP A 121 -11.88 -1.09 4.85
CA ASP A 121 -12.81 -0.04 5.27
C ASP A 121 -13.71 -0.49 6.42
N GLY A 122 -14.20 -1.74 6.38
CA GLY A 122 -14.96 -2.32 7.47
C GLY A 122 -14.10 -2.43 8.74
N THR A 123 -12.86 -2.90 8.61
CA THR A 123 -11.92 -2.99 9.73
C THR A 123 -11.60 -1.61 10.31
N ALA A 124 -11.33 -0.59 9.49
CA ALA A 124 -11.06 0.77 9.94
C ALA A 124 -12.28 1.38 10.63
N THR A 125 -13.48 1.14 10.11
CA THR A 125 -14.75 1.58 10.72
C THR A 125 -14.95 0.95 12.10
N ASP A 126 -14.73 -0.36 12.24
CA ASP A 126 -14.89 -1.04 13.52
C ASP A 126 -13.88 -0.57 14.57
N VAL A 127 -12.63 -0.32 14.15
CA VAL A 127 -11.63 0.30 15.03
C VAL A 127 -12.07 1.70 15.45
N GLY A 128 -12.59 2.51 14.52
CA GLY A 128 -13.11 3.84 14.81
C GLY A 128 -14.23 3.81 15.86
N VAL A 129 -15.23 2.96 15.68
CA VAL A 129 -16.34 2.79 16.63
C VAL A 129 -15.84 2.34 18.02
N ALA A 130 -14.86 1.43 18.04
CA ALA A 130 -14.27 1.01 19.31
C ALA A 130 -13.50 2.12 20.01
N LEU A 131 -12.74 2.93 19.26
CA LEU A 131 -12.03 4.09 19.80
C LEU A 131 -12.98 5.17 20.32
N ASP A 132 -14.09 5.42 19.64
CA ASP A 132 -15.13 6.35 20.12
C ASP A 132 -15.72 5.87 21.44
N ARG A 133 -15.98 4.55 21.56
CA ARG A 133 -16.44 3.95 22.81
C ARG A 133 -15.41 4.07 23.93
N VAL A 134 -14.13 3.78 23.64
CA VAL A 134 -13.03 3.96 24.60
C VAL A 134 -12.92 5.41 25.03
N ASN A 135 -12.97 6.34 24.08
CA ASN A 135 -12.95 7.77 24.38
C ASN A 135 -14.11 8.17 25.30
N GLY A 136 -15.32 7.68 25.04
CA GLY A 136 -16.48 7.91 25.91
C GLY A 136 -16.29 7.38 27.34
N LEU A 137 -15.63 6.21 27.51
CA LEU A 137 -15.31 5.65 28.82
C LEU A 137 -14.27 6.46 29.59
N LEU A 138 -13.37 7.15 28.87
CA LEU A 138 -12.22 7.87 29.43
C LEU A 138 -12.46 9.38 29.55
N THR A 139 -13.44 9.93 28.85
CA THR A 139 -13.73 11.37 28.83
C THR A 139 -14.09 11.88 30.24
N GLY A 140 -13.52 13.02 30.59
CA GLY A 140 -13.74 13.68 31.89
C GLY A 140 -13.02 13.04 33.08
N ARG A 141 -12.22 11.98 32.85
CA ARG A 141 -11.44 11.33 33.91
C ARG A 141 -10.04 11.95 33.99
N THR A 142 -9.58 12.16 35.22
CA THR A 142 -8.24 12.67 35.50
C THR A 142 -7.26 11.57 35.92
N GLY A 143 -7.74 10.31 36.02
CA GLY A 143 -6.98 9.13 36.35
C GLY A 143 -7.88 7.93 36.57
N LEU A 144 -7.32 6.75 36.52
CA LEU A 144 -8.00 5.45 36.65
C LEU A 144 -7.26 4.50 37.59
N ALA A 145 -6.41 5.02 38.48
CA ALA A 145 -5.65 4.16 39.39
C ALA A 145 -6.63 3.31 40.23
N GLY A 146 -6.49 1.96 40.14
CA GLY A 146 -7.36 1.00 40.81
C GLY A 146 -8.71 0.75 40.13
N ASP A 147 -9.07 1.43 39.03
CA ASP A 147 -10.33 1.24 38.32
C ASP A 147 -10.28 0.05 37.34
N LEU A 148 -10.29 -1.15 37.88
CA LEU A 148 -10.31 -2.40 37.11
C LEU A 148 -11.57 -2.58 36.26
N ALA A 149 -12.70 -1.99 36.68
CA ALA A 149 -13.95 -2.09 35.94
C ALA A 149 -13.86 -1.33 34.60
N THR A 150 -13.35 -0.10 34.63
CA THR A 150 -13.12 0.68 33.38
C THR A 150 -12.05 0.01 32.51
N LEU A 151 -10.97 -0.52 33.07
CA LEU A 151 -9.98 -1.28 32.32
C LEU A 151 -10.63 -2.46 31.57
N SER A 152 -11.44 -3.26 32.26
CA SER A 152 -12.13 -4.41 31.68
C SER A 152 -13.08 -3.98 30.53
N GLN A 153 -13.78 -2.85 30.66
CA GLN A 153 -14.65 -2.34 29.60
C GLN A 153 -13.86 -1.86 28.38
N VAL A 154 -12.72 -1.21 28.58
CA VAL A 154 -11.83 -0.82 27.49
C VAL A 154 -11.25 -2.03 26.78
N GLU A 155 -10.78 -3.03 27.53
CA GLU A 155 -10.26 -4.29 26.97
C GLU A 155 -11.35 -5.01 26.14
N ALA A 156 -12.58 -5.08 26.65
CA ALA A 156 -13.70 -5.67 25.94
C ALA A 156 -14.05 -4.89 24.63
N ALA A 157 -13.96 -3.56 24.66
CA ALA A 157 -14.22 -2.74 23.49
C ALA A 157 -13.16 -2.92 22.38
N LEU A 158 -11.89 -3.18 22.75
CA LEU A 158 -10.77 -3.33 21.81
C LEU A 158 -10.54 -4.79 21.37
N ALA A 159 -11.15 -5.78 21.99
CA ALA A 159 -10.88 -7.18 21.72
C ALA A 159 -11.19 -7.57 20.25
N ALA A 160 -12.40 -7.30 19.79
CA ALA A 160 -12.83 -7.62 18.42
C ALA A 160 -12.05 -6.83 17.34
N PRO A 161 -11.87 -5.51 17.45
CA PRO A 161 -11.04 -4.73 16.52
C PRO A 161 -9.59 -5.24 16.39
N LEU A 162 -8.96 -5.61 17.49
CA LEU A 162 -7.60 -6.15 17.46
C LEU A 162 -7.51 -7.50 16.73
N ILE A 163 -8.51 -8.36 16.89
CA ILE A 163 -8.59 -9.62 16.14
C ILE A 163 -8.73 -9.32 14.64
N ARG A 164 -9.60 -8.37 14.27
CA ARG A 164 -9.79 -7.98 12.86
C ARG A 164 -8.54 -7.35 12.23
N LEU A 165 -7.82 -6.48 12.97
CA LEU A 165 -6.56 -5.92 12.50
C LEU A 165 -5.52 -7.01 12.23
N ARG A 166 -5.41 -8.01 13.10
CA ARG A 166 -4.50 -9.14 12.88
C ARG A 166 -4.91 -9.98 11.68
N GLN A 167 -6.21 -10.24 11.53
CA GLN A 167 -6.72 -10.95 10.36
C GLN A 167 -6.41 -10.17 9.09
N LEU A 168 -6.64 -8.86 9.08
CA LEU A 168 -6.31 -7.98 7.97
C LEU A 168 -4.83 -8.06 7.58
N MET A 169 -3.90 -8.10 8.55
CA MET A 169 -2.48 -8.28 8.27
C MET A 169 -2.18 -9.62 7.59
N VAL A 170 -2.85 -10.69 8.03
CA VAL A 170 -2.70 -12.03 7.42
C VAL A 170 -3.24 -12.02 6.00
N ASP A 171 -4.42 -11.44 5.79
CA ASP A 171 -5.07 -11.38 4.48
C ASP A 171 -4.23 -10.57 3.49
N VAL A 172 -3.70 -9.41 3.89
CA VAL A 172 -2.78 -8.60 3.09
C VAL A 172 -1.50 -9.38 2.73
N ALA A 173 -0.95 -10.14 3.69
CA ALA A 173 0.24 -10.96 3.45
C ALA A 173 -0.05 -12.10 2.45
N THR A 174 -1.24 -12.71 2.52
CA THR A 174 -1.68 -13.79 1.63
C THR A 174 -1.88 -13.26 0.21
N VAL A 175 -2.65 -12.18 0.02
CA VAL A 175 -2.85 -11.54 -1.28
C VAL A 175 -1.53 -11.13 -1.91
N ARG A 176 -0.58 -10.67 -1.10
CA ARG A 176 0.77 -10.35 -1.58
C ARG A 176 1.50 -11.58 -2.12
N SER A 177 1.41 -12.72 -1.42
CA SER A 177 2.04 -13.97 -1.86
C SER A 177 1.45 -14.42 -3.18
N ASP A 178 0.12 -14.42 -3.30
CA ASP A 178 -0.61 -14.86 -4.48
C ASP A 178 -0.30 -13.97 -5.71
N LEU A 179 -0.15 -12.64 -5.49
CA LEU A 179 0.27 -11.71 -6.55
C LEU A 179 1.72 -11.91 -6.99
N GLN A 180 2.62 -12.34 -6.08
CA GLN A 180 4.01 -12.63 -6.40
C GLN A 180 4.17 -13.95 -7.16
N ASP A 181 3.32 -14.92 -6.84
CA ASP A 181 3.34 -16.24 -7.46
C ASP A 181 2.58 -16.28 -8.80
N GLY A 182 1.86 -15.20 -9.15
CA GLY A 182 1.14 -15.06 -10.43
C GLY A 182 -0.16 -15.85 -10.50
N ASP A 183 -0.74 -16.17 -9.32
CA ASP A 183 -1.95 -17.00 -9.20
C ASP A 183 -3.27 -16.20 -9.20
N LEU A 184 -3.21 -14.86 -9.44
CA LEU A 184 -4.38 -13.97 -9.51
C LEU A 184 -4.55 -13.30 -10.88
#